data_1565411efda65c4b30ad4f371a22a885
#
_entry.id   1565411efda65c4b30ad4f371a22a885
#
_cell.length_a   1.000
_cell.length_b   1.000
_cell.length_c   1.000
_cell.angle_alpha   90.00
_cell.angle_beta   90.00
_cell.angle_gamma   90.00
#
_symmetry.space_group_name_H-M   'P 1'
#
loop_
_entity.id
_entity.type
_entity.pdbx_description
1 polymer ?
#
loop_
_entity_poly.entity_id
_entity_poly.type
_entity_poly.pdbx_seq_one_letter_code
_entity_poly.pdbx_strand_id
1 'polypeptide(L)'
;MDQLTALITTLNSYLWGNFCLVPLLCGAGLYFTLRLRFVQVRKFGLAVKYTFGQLSFSGAKAGKDGMSSFQALATAVAAQVGTGNVVGVATALTMGGPGALFWIWCAAFLGMATIFAEAVLAQTYKVRRPTGEITGGPAYYISEGLKCKPLAVFFSICIIIALGMVGNSVQSNSIAESFHLAFGVNQLLVGVILAVISGLVFFGGTARLASVTEKLVPIMAMCYIVGGLYILATHAGMIIPAFKMIIQGAFDPAAATGGIIGVTMKEAIRYGVARGLFANEAGMGSTPHRRRPPTRRSRDSSLSWASSSPRS
;
A
#
# COMPACT_ATOMS: atom_id res chain seq x y z
N MET A 1 -0.55 29.52 16.18
CA MET A 1 -1.04 28.22 15.66
C MET A 1 -1.58 28.37 14.24
N ASP A 2 -2.38 29.40 13.97
CA ASP A 2 -3.05 29.60 12.67
C ASP A 2 -2.11 29.78 11.48
N GLN A 3 -1.00 30.50 11.63
CA GLN A 3 -0.01 30.69 10.56
C GLN A 3 0.70 29.37 10.18
N LEU A 4 1.04 28.53 11.16
CA LEU A 4 1.66 27.23 10.91
C LEU A 4 0.69 26.28 10.21
N THR A 5 -0.56 26.26 10.66
CA THR A 5 -1.63 25.47 10.04
C THR A 5 -1.88 25.91 8.60
N ALA A 6 -1.94 27.22 8.34
CA ALA A 6 -2.08 27.77 7.00
C ALA A 6 -0.92 27.40 6.08
N LEU A 7 0.33 27.48 6.59
CA LEU A 7 1.52 27.07 5.85
C LEU A 7 1.49 25.58 5.50
N ILE A 8 1.18 24.72 6.49
CA ILE A 8 1.08 23.26 6.29
C ILE A 8 -0.02 22.94 5.27
N THR A 9 -1.18 23.57 5.37
CA THR A 9 -2.29 23.36 4.43
C THR A 9 -1.91 23.79 3.01
N THR A 10 -1.22 24.92 2.88
CA THR A 10 -0.73 25.41 1.60
C THR A 10 0.30 24.46 0.99
N LEU A 11 1.32 24.04 1.76
CA LEU A 11 2.31 23.06 1.32
C LEU A 11 1.65 21.74 0.92
N ASN A 12 0.72 21.24 1.73
CA ASN A 12 -0.02 20.02 1.44
C ASN A 12 -0.83 20.14 0.13
N SER A 13 -1.47 21.27 -0.12
CA SER A 13 -2.22 21.50 -1.37
C SER A 13 -1.33 21.52 -2.61
N TYR A 14 -0.10 22.01 -2.50
CA TYR A 14 0.88 21.95 -3.58
C TYR A 14 1.44 20.54 -3.77
N LEU A 15 1.83 19.86 -2.69
CA LEU A 15 2.42 18.51 -2.76
C LEU A 15 1.43 17.46 -3.27
N TRP A 16 0.22 17.43 -2.70
CA TRP A 16 -0.86 16.51 -3.12
C TRP A 16 -1.73 17.07 -4.25
N GLY A 17 -1.42 18.27 -4.71
CA GLY A 17 -2.10 18.88 -5.83
C GLY A 17 -1.73 18.26 -7.17
N ASN A 18 -2.35 18.79 -8.22
CA ASN A 18 -2.18 18.32 -9.60
C ASN A 18 -0.78 18.55 -10.19
N PHE A 19 0.14 19.16 -9.44
CA PHE A 19 1.44 19.60 -9.97
C PHE A 19 2.63 18.78 -9.47
N CYS A 20 2.53 18.06 -8.35
CA CYS A 20 3.70 17.39 -7.78
C CYS A 20 3.52 15.87 -7.66
N LEU A 21 2.97 15.37 -6.56
CA LEU A 21 2.96 13.93 -6.26
C LEU A 21 2.07 13.12 -7.22
N VAL A 22 0.89 13.63 -7.55
CA VAL A 22 -0.05 12.92 -8.42
C VAL A 22 0.55 12.70 -9.83
N PRO A 23 1.03 13.75 -10.54
CA PRO A 23 1.68 13.54 -11.84
C PRO A 23 2.98 12.73 -11.76
N LEU A 24 3.79 12.93 -10.72
CA LEU A 24 5.04 12.20 -10.55
C LEU A 24 4.79 10.69 -10.38
N LEU A 25 3.90 10.31 -9.47
CA LEU A 25 3.64 8.90 -9.17
C LEU A 25 2.84 8.22 -10.27
N CYS A 26 1.87 8.90 -10.87
CA CYS A 26 1.15 8.38 -12.05
C CYS A 26 2.09 8.28 -13.26
N GLY A 27 2.94 9.28 -13.47
CA GLY A 27 3.93 9.28 -14.54
C GLY A 27 4.95 8.16 -14.38
N ALA A 28 5.47 7.94 -13.16
CA ALA A 28 6.33 6.81 -12.86
C ALA A 28 5.62 5.47 -13.08
N GLY A 29 4.35 5.35 -12.62
CA GLY A 29 3.53 4.15 -12.83
C GLY A 29 3.28 3.87 -14.30
N LEU A 30 2.99 4.89 -15.09
CA LEU A 30 2.81 4.80 -16.54
C LEU A 30 4.13 4.41 -17.22
N TYR A 31 5.23 5.07 -16.88
CA TYR A 31 6.56 4.75 -17.39
C TYR A 31 6.91 3.28 -17.14
N PHE A 32 6.77 2.80 -15.92
CA PHE A 32 7.04 1.39 -15.60
C PHE A 32 6.05 0.44 -16.28
N THR A 33 4.78 0.80 -16.40
CA THR A 33 3.78 -0.01 -17.12
C THR A 33 4.20 -0.21 -18.58
N LEU A 34 4.58 0.85 -19.26
CA LEU A 34 5.04 0.80 -20.66
C LEU A 34 6.40 0.10 -20.79
N ARG A 35 7.39 0.49 -19.97
CA ARG A 35 8.75 -0.07 -20.02
C ARG A 35 8.78 -1.56 -19.70
N LEU A 36 7.93 -2.02 -18.79
CA LEU A 36 7.79 -3.43 -18.43
C LEU A 36 6.76 -4.18 -19.29
N ARG A 37 6.25 -3.52 -20.35
CA ARG A 37 5.28 -4.10 -21.30
C ARG A 37 4.06 -4.70 -20.60
N PHE A 38 3.38 -3.89 -19.78
CA PHE A 38 2.18 -4.28 -19.04
C PHE A 38 2.37 -5.55 -18.18
N VAL A 39 3.43 -5.56 -17.38
CA VAL A 39 3.80 -6.70 -16.53
C VAL A 39 2.64 -7.17 -15.64
N GLN A 40 1.83 -6.25 -15.14
CA GLN A 40 0.66 -6.52 -14.28
C GLN A 40 -0.41 -7.35 -14.99
N VAL A 41 -0.56 -7.24 -16.29
CA VAL A 41 -1.49 -8.07 -17.09
C VAL A 41 -0.80 -9.35 -17.56
N ARG A 42 0.36 -9.19 -18.20
CA ARG A 42 1.08 -10.31 -18.83
C ARG A 42 1.54 -11.38 -17.86
N LYS A 43 1.89 -11.00 -16.64
CA LYS A 43 2.36 -11.92 -15.60
C LYS A 43 1.33 -12.20 -14.50
N PHE A 44 0.09 -11.74 -14.68
CA PHE A 44 -0.96 -11.89 -13.68
C PHE A 44 -1.21 -13.35 -13.30
N GLY A 45 -1.41 -14.24 -14.28
CA GLY A 45 -1.62 -15.66 -14.01
C GLY A 45 -0.44 -16.33 -13.31
N LEU A 46 0.80 -15.90 -13.62
CA LEU A 46 2.00 -16.37 -12.93
C LEU A 46 2.04 -15.85 -11.48
N ALA A 47 1.67 -14.61 -11.26
CA ALA A 47 1.61 -14.02 -9.91
C ALA A 47 0.58 -14.75 -9.04
N VAL A 48 -0.62 -14.99 -9.57
CA VAL A 48 -1.68 -15.76 -8.89
C VAL A 48 -1.19 -17.18 -8.56
N LYS A 49 -0.56 -17.87 -9.52
CA LYS A 49 -0.02 -19.21 -9.31
C LYS A 49 1.04 -19.24 -8.20
N TYR A 50 1.95 -18.26 -8.14
CA TYR A 50 2.97 -18.21 -7.08
C TYR A 50 2.42 -17.74 -5.74
N THR A 51 1.39 -16.89 -5.73
CA THR A 51 0.79 -16.41 -4.49
C THR A 51 -0.09 -17.48 -3.86
N PHE A 52 -1.01 -18.07 -4.63
CA PHE A 52 -2.00 -19.03 -4.11
C PHE A 52 -1.60 -20.48 -4.29
N GLY A 53 -0.88 -20.82 -5.34
CA GLY A 53 -0.46 -22.20 -5.61
C GLY A 53 0.67 -22.75 -4.72
N GLN A 54 1.33 -21.88 -3.95
CA GLN A 54 2.36 -22.25 -2.98
C GLN A 54 1.96 -21.90 -1.53
N LEU A 55 0.70 -21.48 -1.31
CA LEU A 55 0.15 -21.29 0.02
C LEU A 55 -0.05 -22.68 0.68
N SER A 56 0.97 -23.16 1.35
CA SER A 56 0.84 -24.25 2.30
C SER A 56 0.54 -23.65 3.67
N PHE A 57 -0.65 -23.90 4.21
CA PHE A 57 -0.98 -23.56 5.59
C PHE A 57 -0.07 -24.26 6.61
N SER A 58 0.61 -25.34 6.17
CA SER A 58 1.64 -26.04 6.91
C SER A 58 3.04 -25.72 6.39
N GLY A 59 3.25 -24.49 5.91
CA GLY A 59 4.40 -24.02 5.14
C GLY A 59 5.74 -24.57 5.58
N ALA A 60 6.61 -24.89 4.62
CA ALA A 60 7.99 -25.27 4.88
C ALA A 60 8.60 -24.35 5.94
N LYS A 61 8.99 -24.94 7.07
CA LYS A 61 9.60 -24.21 8.19
C LYS A 61 10.68 -23.30 7.65
N ALA A 62 10.58 -22.01 7.94
CA ALA A 62 11.64 -21.07 7.63
C ALA A 62 12.95 -21.64 8.20
N GLY A 63 14.03 -21.63 7.41
CA GLY A 63 15.35 -21.86 7.96
C GLY A 63 15.60 -20.83 9.08
N LYS A 64 16.57 -21.09 9.96
CA LYS A 64 16.85 -20.34 11.21
C LYS A 64 16.79 -18.81 11.10
N ASP A 65 16.88 -18.24 9.91
CA ASP A 65 17.00 -16.79 9.67
C ASP A 65 15.95 -16.21 8.68
N GLY A 66 14.80 -16.82 8.49
CA GLY A 66 13.86 -16.35 7.46
C GLY A 66 12.38 -16.57 7.76
N MET A 67 11.53 -15.71 7.21
CA MET A 67 10.06 -15.84 7.22
C MET A 67 9.59 -16.89 6.21
N SER A 68 8.51 -17.63 6.51
CA SER A 68 7.83 -18.48 5.53
C SER A 68 7.20 -17.61 4.42
N SER A 69 6.88 -18.22 3.26
CA SER A 69 6.20 -17.47 2.17
C SER A 69 4.86 -16.93 2.63
N PHE A 70 4.14 -17.67 3.47
CA PHE A 70 2.87 -17.23 4.05
C PHE A 70 3.07 -16.06 5.04
N GLN A 71 4.06 -16.13 5.93
CA GLN A 71 4.42 -15.03 6.84
C GLN A 71 4.80 -13.76 6.09
N ALA A 72 5.58 -13.90 5.02
CA ALA A 72 5.96 -12.75 4.19
C ALA A 72 4.75 -12.12 3.49
N LEU A 73 3.82 -12.95 2.99
CA LEU A 73 2.57 -12.47 2.40
C LEU A 73 1.69 -11.79 3.46
N ALA A 74 1.45 -12.46 4.59
CA ALA A 74 0.64 -11.92 5.68
C ALA A 74 1.20 -10.59 6.20
N THR A 75 2.52 -10.49 6.39
CA THR A 75 3.17 -9.25 6.81
C THR A 75 3.03 -8.15 5.75
N ALA A 76 3.13 -8.48 4.46
CA ALA A 76 2.93 -7.51 3.38
C ALA A 76 1.48 -7.01 3.33
N VAL A 77 0.50 -7.90 3.48
CA VAL A 77 -0.92 -7.55 3.54
C VAL A 77 -1.21 -6.69 4.78
N ALA A 78 -0.70 -7.09 5.96
CA ALA A 78 -0.88 -6.33 7.20
C ALA A 78 -0.43 -4.88 7.10
N ALA A 79 0.59 -4.64 6.31
CA ALA A 79 1.13 -3.30 6.16
C ALA A 79 0.40 -2.45 5.12
N GLN A 80 -0.11 -3.09 4.07
CA GLN A 80 -0.81 -2.39 2.98
C GLN A 80 -2.32 -2.24 3.24
N VAL A 81 -2.93 -3.18 3.99
CA VAL A 81 -4.35 -3.14 4.32
C VAL A 81 -4.52 -2.53 5.71
N GLY A 82 -4.83 -1.27 5.75
CA GLY A 82 -5.05 -0.50 6.98
C GLY A 82 -6.25 0.43 6.87
N THR A 83 -6.34 1.38 7.79
CA THR A 83 -7.41 2.39 7.83
C THR A 83 -7.49 3.21 6.54
N GLY A 84 -6.38 3.39 5.83
CA GLY A 84 -6.33 4.06 4.54
C GLY A 84 -7.19 3.40 3.45
N ASN A 85 -7.38 2.09 3.52
CA ASN A 85 -8.21 1.36 2.55
C ASN A 85 -9.71 1.41 2.88
N VAL A 86 -10.08 1.71 4.11
CA VAL A 86 -11.48 1.82 4.53
C VAL A 86 -11.87 3.29 4.65
N VAL A 87 -11.29 4.00 5.61
CA VAL A 87 -11.58 5.42 5.88
C VAL A 87 -11.12 6.30 4.71
N GLY A 88 -9.95 6.01 4.14
CA GLY A 88 -9.41 6.77 3.01
C GLY A 88 -10.28 6.65 1.75
N VAL A 89 -10.83 5.48 1.46
CA VAL A 89 -11.75 5.27 0.33
C VAL A 89 -13.09 5.96 0.61
N ALA A 90 -13.62 5.86 1.84
CA ALA A 90 -14.81 6.59 2.23
C ALA A 90 -14.64 8.11 2.09
N THR A 91 -13.49 8.65 2.52
CA THR A 91 -13.16 10.07 2.34
C THR A 91 -13.05 10.45 0.84
N ALA A 92 -12.45 9.59 0.01
CA ALA A 92 -12.39 9.84 -1.43
C ALA A 92 -13.79 9.88 -2.05
N LEU A 93 -14.68 9.00 -1.60
CA LEU A 93 -16.08 8.95 -2.07
C LEU A 93 -16.85 10.20 -1.66
N THR A 94 -16.70 10.67 -0.41
CA THR A 94 -17.39 11.87 0.09
C THR A 94 -16.89 13.17 -0.55
N MET A 95 -15.58 13.27 -0.80
CA MET A 95 -14.96 14.50 -1.35
C MET A 95 -14.87 14.52 -2.87
N GLY A 96 -14.71 13.37 -3.49
CA GLY A 96 -14.53 13.21 -4.93
C GLY A 96 -15.71 12.56 -5.66
N GLY A 97 -16.78 12.23 -4.92
CA GLY A 97 -17.96 11.54 -5.47
C GLY A 97 -17.70 10.11 -5.91
N PRO A 98 -18.72 9.42 -6.48
CA PRO A 98 -18.60 8.03 -6.93
C PRO A 98 -17.48 7.78 -7.94
N GLY A 99 -17.20 8.77 -8.78
CA GLY A 99 -16.14 8.73 -9.80
C GLY A 99 -14.74 8.58 -9.23
N ALA A 100 -14.50 8.99 -7.98
CA ALA A 100 -13.20 8.81 -7.32
C ALA A 100 -12.81 7.33 -7.25
N LEU A 101 -13.75 6.40 -7.12
CA LEU A 101 -13.48 4.96 -7.10
C LEU A 101 -12.86 4.47 -8.42
N PHE A 102 -13.35 4.95 -9.56
CA PHE A 102 -12.74 4.65 -10.85
C PHE A 102 -11.27 5.09 -10.91
N TRP A 103 -10.98 6.29 -10.43
CA TRP A 103 -9.62 6.81 -10.44
C TRP A 103 -8.72 6.14 -9.41
N ILE A 104 -9.27 5.62 -8.29
CA ILE A 104 -8.55 4.71 -7.38
C ILE A 104 -8.11 3.44 -8.11
N TRP A 105 -8.98 2.82 -8.92
CA TRP A 105 -8.63 1.63 -9.71
C TRP A 105 -7.55 1.92 -10.74
N CYS A 106 -7.64 3.05 -11.44
CA CYS A 106 -6.60 3.48 -12.38
C CYS A 106 -5.23 3.66 -11.68
N ALA A 107 -5.22 4.35 -10.53
CA ALA A 107 -4.01 4.55 -9.74
C ALA A 107 -3.45 3.23 -9.22
N ALA A 108 -4.31 2.30 -8.77
CA ALA A 108 -3.91 0.98 -8.32
C ALA A 108 -3.28 0.16 -9.45
N PHE A 109 -3.86 0.21 -10.64
CA PHE A 109 -3.31 -0.48 -11.81
C PHE A 109 -1.89 0.01 -12.17
N LEU A 110 -1.67 1.33 -12.17
CA LEU A 110 -0.36 1.93 -12.41
C LEU A 110 0.61 1.61 -11.26
N GLY A 111 0.12 1.65 -10.03
CA GLY A 111 0.89 1.34 -8.82
C GLY A 111 1.45 -0.08 -8.79
N MET A 112 0.75 -1.06 -9.38
CA MET A 112 1.26 -2.44 -9.48
C MET A 112 2.59 -2.52 -10.23
N ALA A 113 2.77 -1.75 -11.30
CA ALA A 113 4.03 -1.73 -12.05
C ALA A 113 5.16 -1.06 -11.26
N THR A 114 4.83 0.01 -10.52
CA THR A 114 5.78 0.69 -9.63
C THR A 114 6.27 -0.23 -8.52
N ILE A 115 5.36 -0.89 -7.81
CA ILE A 115 5.69 -1.86 -6.74
C ILE A 115 6.52 -3.02 -7.28
N PHE A 116 6.22 -3.50 -8.48
CA PHE A 116 7.03 -4.53 -9.13
C PHE A 116 8.47 -4.06 -9.37
N ALA A 117 8.66 -2.85 -9.90
CA ALA A 117 9.97 -2.26 -10.13
C ALA A 117 10.74 -2.07 -8.80
N GLU A 118 10.10 -1.51 -7.78
CA GLU A 118 10.68 -1.37 -6.43
C GLU A 118 11.13 -2.72 -5.86
N ALA A 119 10.28 -3.74 -5.98
CA ALA A 119 10.58 -5.07 -5.48
C ALA A 119 11.78 -5.72 -6.21
N VAL A 120 11.91 -5.51 -7.51
CA VAL A 120 13.05 -5.97 -8.31
C VAL A 120 14.32 -5.25 -7.87
N LEU A 121 14.29 -3.93 -7.74
CA LEU A 121 15.44 -3.14 -7.29
C LEU A 121 15.89 -3.55 -5.89
N ALA A 122 14.96 -3.74 -4.96
CA ALA A 122 15.27 -4.18 -3.60
C ALA A 122 15.91 -5.57 -3.55
N GLN A 123 15.55 -6.46 -4.46
CA GLN A 123 16.19 -7.79 -4.57
C GLN A 123 17.56 -7.72 -5.22
N THR A 124 17.75 -6.82 -6.16
CA THR A 124 19.03 -6.64 -6.88
C THR A 124 20.11 -6.05 -5.98
N TYR A 125 19.75 -5.03 -5.19
CA TYR A 125 20.68 -4.27 -4.33
C TYR A 125 20.62 -4.65 -2.85
N LYS A 126 20.16 -5.85 -2.52
CA LYS A 126 20.19 -6.33 -1.13
C LYS A 126 21.61 -6.61 -0.66
N VAL A 127 21.87 -6.27 0.59
CA VAL A 127 23.17 -6.42 1.25
C VAL A 127 23.04 -7.40 2.42
N ARG A 128 24.06 -8.21 2.65
CA ARG A 128 24.17 -9.06 3.82
C ARG A 128 24.98 -8.31 4.89
N ARG A 129 24.39 -8.08 6.04
CA ARG A 129 25.05 -7.46 7.17
C ARG A 129 26.06 -8.43 7.82
N PRO A 130 27.06 -7.92 8.56
CA PRO A 130 27.99 -8.76 9.32
C PRO A 130 27.27 -9.70 10.32
N THR A 131 26.09 -9.30 10.80
CA THR A 131 25.20 -10.11 11.67
C THR A 131 24.55 -11.30 10.94
N GLY A 132 24.76 -11.46 9.63
CA GLY A 132 24.13 -12.49 8.81
C GLY A 132 22.76 -12.09 8.24
N GLU A 133 22.13 -11.05 8.75
CA GLU A 133 20.83 -10.56 8.28
C GLU A 133 20.92 -9.99 6.86
N ILE A 134 19.91 -10.31 6.05
CA ILE A 134 19.78 -9.75 4.70
C ILE A 134 18.85 -8.55 4.76
N THR A 135 19.38 -7.39 4.40
CA THR A 135 18.65 -6.13 4.33
C THR A 135 18.64 -5.60 2.89
N GLY A 136 17.62 -4.82 2.56
CA GLY A 136 17.46 -4.21 1.24
C GLY A 136 16.42 -3.10 1.31
N GLY A 137 16.02 -2.57 0.16
CA GLY A 137 15.03 -1.53 0.06
C GLY A 137 15.58 -0.23 -0.52
N PRO A 138 14.79 0.87 -0.50
CA PRO A 138 15.15 2.10 -1.19
C PRO A 138 16.49 2.70 -0.77
N ALA A 139 16.79 2.75 0.53
CA ALA A 139 18.06 3.27 1.01
C ALA A 139 19.26 2.53 0.39
N TYR A 140 19.13 1.21 0.18
CA TYR A 140 20.22 0.40 -0.39
C TYR A 140 20.34 0.56 -1.90
N TYR A 141 19.24 0.58 -2.67
CA TYR A 141 19.36 0.81 -4.11
C TYR A 141 19.67 2.27 -4.46
N ILE A 142 19.40 3.23 -3.57
CA ILE A 142 19.88 4.61 -3.71
C ILE A 142 21.37 4.68 -3.42
N SER A 143 21.86 4.05 -2.35
CA SER A 143 23.29 4.10 -1.99
C SER A 143 24.17 3.32 -2.96
N GLU A 144 23.76 2.12 -3.36
CA GLU A 144 24.55 1.20 -4.19
C GLU A 144 24.27 1.38 -5.70
N GLY A 145 23.01 1.66 -6.07
CA GLY A 145 22.61 1.83 -7.48
C GLY A 145 22.90 3.22 -8.00
N LEU A 146 22.44 4.27 -7.30
CA LEU A 146 22.68 5.66 -7.65
C LEU A 146 24.02 6.21 -7.09
N LYS A 147 24.66 5.45 -6.20
CA LYS A 147 25.90 5.85 -5.49
C LYS A 147 25.76 7.18 -4.73
N CYS A 148 24.56 7.54 -4.32
CA CYS A 148 24.24 8.78 -3.61
C CYS A 148 23.86 8.50 -2.14
N LYS A 149 24.88 8.42 -1.26
CA LYS A 149 24.68 8.17 0.17
C LYS A 149 23.85 9.26 0.88
N PRO A 150 24.05 10.58 0.63
CA PRO A 150 23.24 11.61 1.27
C PRO A 150 21.73 11.45 0.99
N LEU A 151 21.38 11.12 -0.25
CA LEU A 151 19.98 10.89 -0.64
C LEU A 151 19.40 9.63 0.05
N ALA A 152 20.20 8.58 0.21
CA ALA A 152 19.78 7.37 0.93
C ALA A 152 19.50 7.65 2.43
N VAL A 153 20.34 8.47 3.08
CA VAL A 153 20.15 8.90 4.47
C VAL A 153 18.91 9.78 4.59
N PHE A 154 18.75 10.76 3.71
CA PHE A 154 17.57 11.63 3.67
C PHE A 154 16.28 10.82 3.51
N PHE A 155 16.26 9.88 2.55
CA PHE A 155 15.12 8.96 2.38
C PHE A 155 14.84 8.17 3.65
N SER A 156 15.87 7.64 4.32
CA SER A 156 15.70 6.85 5.54
C SER A 156 15.09 7.67 6.68
N ILE A 157 15.49 8.92 6.84
CA ILE A 157 14.92 9.84 7.83
C ILE A 157 13.46 10.11 7.49
N CYS A 158 13.16 10.45 6.24
CA CYS A 158 11.79 10.72 5.78
C CYS A 158 10.86 9.53 6.01
N ILE A 159 11.29 8.31 5.69
CA ILE A 159 10.44 7.12 5.84
C ILE A 159 10.21 6.75 7.32
N ILE A 160 11.19 6.97 8.19
CA ILE A 160 11.04 6.78 9.64
C ILE A 160 9.99 7.76 10.19
N ILE A 161 10.06 9.02 9.81
CA ILE A 161 9.09 10.03 10.25
C ILE A 161 7.70 9.72 9.66
N ALA A 162 7.62 9.46 8.36
CA ALA A 162 6.35 9.26 7.66
C ALA A 162 5.61 7.99 8.13
N LEU A 163 6.27 6.85 8.21
CA LEU A 163 5.64 5.59 8.59
C LEU A 163 5.75 5.31 10.09
N GLY A 164 6.88 5.63 10.69
CA GLY A 164 7.11 5.36 12.12
C GLY A 164 6.32 6.26 13.04
N MET A 165 6.13 7.54 12.68
CA MET A 165 5.42 8.50 13.52
C MET A 165 4.04 8.84 12.96
N VAL A 166 3.98 9.45 11.78
CA VAL A 166 2.71 9.98 11.22
C VAL A 166 1.76 8.85 10.85
N GLY A 167 2.23 7.82 10.16
CA GLY A 167 1.40 6.69 9.76
C GLY A 167 0.79 5.96 10.96
N ASN A 168 1.59 5.69 11.99
CA ASN A 168 1.12 5.04 13.22
C ASN A 168 0.11 5.93 13.98
N SER A 169 0.32 7.24 14.02
CA SER A 169 -0.62 8.16 14.66
C SER A 169 -1.98 8.15 13.99
N VAL A 170 -2.04 8.15 12.66
CA VAL A 170 -3.29 8.06 11.90
C VAL A 170 -4.00 6.73 12.16
N GLN A 171 -3.27 5.62 12.16
CA GLN A 171 -3.83 4.28 12.42
C GLN A 171 -4.42 4.18 13.83
N SER A 172 -3.64 4.58 14.85
CA SER A 172 -4.10 4.50 16.25
C SER A 172 -5.29 5.42 16.53
N ASN A 173 -5.30 6.63 15.94
CA ASN A 173 -6.43 7.53 16.04
C ASN A 173 -7.70 6.94 15.43
N SER A 174 -7.62 6.38 14.23
CA SER A 174 -8.78 5.77 13.57
C SER A 174 -9.33 4.57 14.34
N ILE A 175 -8.46 3.76 14.96
CA ILE A 175 -8.90 2.65 15.82
C ILE A 175 -9.60 3.21 17.07
N ALA A 176 -8.99 4.18 17.75
CA ALA A 176 -9.55 4.76 18.96
C ALA A 176 -10.91 5.44 18.71
N GLU A 177 -11.03 6.16 17.59
CA GLU A 177 -12.28 6.77 17.15
C GLU A 177 -13.37 5.73 16.83
N SER A 178 -13.00 4.64 16.15
CA SER A 178 -13.93 3.55 15.85
C SER A 178 -14.48 2.90 17.11
N PHE A 179 -13.64 2.67 18.13
CA PHE A 179 -14.08 2.15 19.42
C PHE A 179 -14.94 3.14 20.18
N HIS A 180 -14.61 4.42 20.09
CA HIS A 180 -15.44 5.47 20.72
C HIS A 180 -16.83 5.53 20.09
N LEU A 181 -16.93 5.52 18.78
CA LEU A 181 -18.20 5.57 18.05
C LEU A 181 -19.03 4.31 18.26
N ALA A 182 -18.41 3.12 18.32
CA ALA A 182 -19.12 1.86 18.45
C ALA A 182 -19.54 1.54 19.89
N PHE A 183 -18.72 1.87 20.88
CA PHE A 183 -18.87 1.42 22.26
C PHE A 183 -18.84 2.56 23.29
N GLY A 184 -18.66 3.80 22.90
CA GLY A 184 -18.53 4.94 23.81
C GLY A 184 -17.26 4.96 24.66
N VAL A 185 -16.27 4.13 24.33
CA VAL A 185 -15.01 4.00 25.10
C VAL A 185 -14.14 5.25 24.92
N ASN A 186 -13.48 5.69 25.98
CA ASN A 186 -12.57 6.82 25.92
C ASN A 186 -11.41 6.54 24.97
N GLN A 187 -11.17 7.43 24.01
CA GLN A 187 -10.13 7.30 23.00
C GLN A 187 -8.71 7.19 23.60
N LEU A 188 -8.44 7.91 24.70
CA LEU A 188 -7.15 7.83 25.39
C LEU A 188 -6.91 6.42 25.97
N LEU A 189 -7.93 5.81 26.56
CA LEU A 189 -7.85 4.45 27.09
C LEU A 189 -7.51 3.45 25.98
N VAL A 190 -8.18 3.55 24.84
CA VAL A 190 -7.91 2.70 23.66
C VAL A 190 -6.48 2.92 23.17
N GLY A 191 -6.03 4.18 23.09
CA GLY A 191 -4.67 4.53 22.69
C GLY A 191 -3.60 3.91 23.61
N VAL A 192 -3.81 3.97 24.92
CA VAL A 192 -2.90 3.34 25.91
C VAL A 192 -2.86 1.82 25.75
N ILE A 193 -4.02 1.17 25.59
CA ILE A 193 -4.10 -0.28 25.36
C ILE A 193 -3.34 -0.66 24.08
N LEU A 194 -3.54 0.08 22.99
CA LEU A 194 -2.84 -0.15 21.73
C LEU A 194 -1.33 0.03 21.88
N ALA A 195 -0.88 1.05 22.62
CA ALA A 195 0.54 1.28 22.87
C ALA A 195 1.18 0.13 23.65
N VAL A 196 0.50 -0.39 24.67
CA VAL A 196 0.97 -1.54 25.46
C VAL A 196 1.04 -2.80 24.59
N ILE A 197 -0.02 -3.13 23.85
CA ILE A 197 -0.05 -4.32 22.99
C ILE A 197 1.03 -4.24 21.91
N SER A 198 1.15 -3.09 21.25
CA SER A 198 2.16 -2.88 20.22
C SER A 198 3.58 -2.97 20.79
N GLY A 199 3.81 -2.37 21.96
CA GLY A 199 5.09 -2.47 22.68
C GLY A 199 5.47 -3.92 22.96
N LEU A 200 4.55 -4.72 23.50
CA LEU A 200 4.78 -6.14 23.78
C LEU A 200 5.12 -6.94 22.51
N VAL A 201 4.53 -6.60 21.37
CA VAL A 201 4.84 -7.25 20.09
C VAL A 201 6.23 -6.83 19.61
N PHE A 202 6.56 -5.53 19.65
CA PHE A 202 7.84 -5.00 19.17
C PHE A 202 9.03 -5.45 19.99
N PHE A 203 8.90 -5.59 21.32
CA PHE A 203 9.96 -6.16 22.17
C PHE A 203 10.36 -7.59 21.78
N GLY A 204 9.49 -8.33 21.11
CA GLY A 204 9.80 -9.66 20.58
C GLY A 204 10.51 -9.67 19.22
N GLY A 205 10.81 -8.49 18.66
CA GLY A 205 11.51 -8.34 17.38
C GLY A 205 10.69 -8.78 16.14
N THR A 206 11.38 -8.83 15.01
CA THR A 206 10.76 -9.13 13.70
C THR A 206 10.10 -10.50 13.61
N ALA A 207 10.64 -11.49 14.31
CA ALA A 207 10.10 -12.85 14.33
C ALA A 207 8.73 -12.89 15.05
N ARG A 208 8.60 -12.19 16.17
CA ARG A 208 7.32 -12.10 16.91
C ARG A 208 6.30 -11.31 16.12
N LEU A 209 6.71 -10.19 15.52
CA LEU A 209 5.85 -9.40 14.64
C LEU A 209 5.29 -10.26 13.50
N ALA A 210 6.15 -11.03 12.81
CA ALA A 210 5.73 -11.92 11.74
C ALA A 210 4.74 -13.00 12.22
N SER A 211 4.96 -13.58 13.40
CA SER A 211 4.07 -14.60 13.98
C SER A 211 2.70 -14.02 14.37
N VAL A 212 2.65 -12.79 14.88
CA VAL A 212 1.38 -12.11 15.21
C VAL A 212 0.61 -11.77 13.94
N THR A 213 1.27 -11.19 12.95
CA THR A 213 0.63 -10.83 11.67
C THR A 213 0.13 -12.04 10.90
N GLU A 214 0.87 -13.17 10.93
CA GLU A 214 0.46 -14.43 10.31
C GLU A 214 -0.91 -14.94 10.81
N LYS A 215 -1.21 -14.72 12.08
CA LYS A 215 -2.47 -15.13 12.70
C LYS A 215 -3.58 -14.09 12.55
N LEU A 216 -3.24 -12.82 12.75
CA LEU A 216 -4.21 -11.73 12.81
C LEU A 216 -4.76 -11.37 11.42
N VAL A 217 -3.88 -11.35 10.40
CA VAL A 217 -4.25 -10.91 9.05
C VAL A 217 -5.30 -11.78 8.37
N PRO A 218 -5.24 -13.11 8.42
CA PRO A 218 -6.30 -13.94 7.84
C PRO A 218 -7.67 -13.71 8.50
N ILE A 219 -7.70 -13.51 9.83
CA ILE A 219 -8.94 -13.24 10.57
C ILE A 219 -9.52 -11.89 10.12
N MET A 220 -8.68 -10.84 10.08
CA MET A 220 -9.07 -9.52 9.61
C MET A 220 -9.61 -9.57 8.17
N ALA A 221 -8.87 -10.23 7.27
CA ALA A 221 -9.29 -10.36 5.87
C ALA A 221 -10.60 -11.13 5.73
N MET A 222 -10.79 -12.21 6.50
CA MET A 222 -12.01 -13.00 6.49
C MET A 222 -13.21 -12.18 6.98
N CYS A 223 -13.09 -11.46 8.10
CA CYS A 223 -14.15 -10.59 8.60
C CYS A 223 -14.54 -9.52 7.56
N TYR A 224 -13.56 -8.91 6.92
CA TYR A 224 -13.80 -7.90 5.88
C TYR A 224 -14.50 -8.48 4.65
N ILE A 225 -14.02 -9.63 4.15
CA ILE A 225 -14.60 -10.30 2.97
C ILE A 225 -16.02 -10.77 3.27
N VAL A 226 -16.26 -11.42 4.42
CA VAL A 226 -17.59 -11.89 4.80
C VAL A 226 -18.56 -10.72 4.96
N GLY A 227 -18.16 -9.64 5.65
CA GLY A 227 -18.97 -8.43 5.77
C GLY A 227 -19.28 -7.79 4.42
N GLY A 228 -18.28 -7.68 3.55
CA GLY A 228 -18.46 -7.15 2.20
C GLY A 228 -19.38 -8.01 1.34
N LEU A 229 -19.22 -9.33 1.37
CA LEU A 229 -20.09 -10.26 0.63
C LEU A 229 -21.53 -10.22 1.17
N TYR A 230 -21.71 -10.10 2.48
CA TYR A 230 -23.04 -9.94 3.08
C TYR A 230 -23.75 -8.68 2.55
N ILE A 231 -23.05 -7.53 2.54
CA ILE A 231 -23.59 -6.27 2.00
C ILE A 231 -23.93 -6.41 0.51
N LEU A 232 -23.04 -7.01 -0.29
CA LEU A 232 -23.29 -7.23 -1.71
C LEU A 232 -24.48 -8.18 -1.96
N ALA A 233 -24.62 -9.23 -1.16
CA ALA A 233 -25.73 -10.17 -1.30
C ALA A 233 -27.08 -9.53 -0.93
N THR A 234 -27.11 -8.75 0.17
CA THR A 234 -28.34 -8.06 0.61
C THR A 234 -28.76 -6.91 -0.33
N HIS A 235 -27.80 -6.32 -1.06
CA HIS A 235 -28.03 -5.21 -1.98
C HIS A 235 -27.69 -5.57 -3.43
N ALA A 236 -27.86 -6.82 -3.85
CA ALA A 236 -27.47 -7.32 -5.16
C ALA A 236 -28.06 -6.49 -6.33
N GLY A 237 -29.29 -6.03 -6.20
CA GLY A 237 -29.95 -5.18 -7.18
C GLY A 237 -29.30 -3.80 -7.38
N MET A 238 -28.50 -3.33 -6.40
CA MET A 238 -27.82 -2.04 -6.48
C MET A 238 -26.41 -2.13 -7.07
N ILE A 239 -25.91 -3.32 -7.35
CA ILE A 239 -24.53 -3.51 -7.87
C ILE A 239 -24.38 -2.85 -9.24
N ILE A 240 -25.27 -3.13 -10.18
CA ILE A 240 -25.22 -2.55 -11.54
C ILE A 240 -25.43 -1.03 -11.51
N PRO A 241 -26.44 -0.48 -10.81
CA PRO A 241 -26.55 0.96 -10.60
C PRO A 241 -25.31 1.60 -10.01
N ALA A 242 -24.68 0.99 -9.00
CA ALA A 242 -23.47 1.52 -8.38
C ALA A 242 -22.29 1.58 -9.37
N PHE A 243 -22.06 0.54 -10.17
CA PHE A 243 -21.05 0.55 -11.23
C PHE A 243 -21.33 1.65 -12.27
N LYS A 244 -22.60 1.83 -12.67
CA LYS A 244 -22.99 2.90 -13.56
C LYS A 244 -22.66 4.28 -12.98
N MET A 245 -22.97 4.51 -11.70
CA MET A 245 -22.66 5.75 -11.01
C MET A 245 -21.14 5.99 -10.92
N ILE A 246 -20.33 4.95 -10.67
CA ILE A 246 -18.88 5.05 -10.64
C ILE A 246 -18.31 5.50 -11.98
N ILE A 247 -18.75 4.85 -13.08
CA ILE A 247 -18.25 5.18 -14.42
C ILE A 247 -18.75 6.56 -14.87
N GLN A 248 -20.02 6.85 -14.68
CA GLN A 248 -20.57 8.18 -15.01
C GLN A 248 -19.89 9.27 -14.18
N GLY A 249 -19.77 9.06 -12.86
CA GLY A 249 -19.13 10.01 -11.98
C GLY A 249 -17.63 10.24 -12.24
N ALA A 250 -16.97 9.31 -12.92
CA ALA A 250 -15.58 9.50 -13.30
C ALA A 250 -15.38 10.56 -14.41
N PHE A 251 -16.35 10.70 -15.29
CA PHE A 251 -16.28 11.56 -16.48
C PHE A 251 -17.31 12.69 -16.47
N ASP A 252 -18.43 12.49 -15.80
CA ASP A 252 -19.49 13.47 -15.59
C ASP A 252 -20.03 13.39 -14.14
N PRO A 253 -19.31 13.94 -13.16
CA PRO A 253 -19.73 13.88 -11.76
C PRO A 253 -21.05 14.58 -11.47
N ALA A 254 -21.35 15.66 -12.19
CA ALA A 254 -22.61 16.41 -11.99
C ALA A 254 -23.82 15.56 -12.37
N ALA A 255 -23.74 14.80 -13.49
CA ALA A 255 -24.80 13.88 -13.87
C ALA A 255 -24.95 12.68 -12.91
N ALA A 256 -23.83 12.17 -12.37
CA ALA A 256 -23.84 11.02 -11.46
C ALA A 256 -24.45 11.34 -10.10
N THR A 257 -24.34 12.60 -9.64
CA THR A 257 -24.83 13.04 -8.32
C THR A 257 -26.14 13.80 -8.39
N GLY A 258 -26.73 13.91 -9.59
CA GLY A 258 -27.95 14.70 -9.81
C GLY A 258 -27.76 16.20 -9.57
N GLY A 259 -26.52 16.69 -9.66
CA GLY A 259 -26.19 18.11 -9.45
C GLY A 259 -26.20 18.58 -7.98
N ILE A 260 -26.53 17.69 -7.04
CA ILE A 260 -26.69 18.05 -5.61
C ILE A 260 -25.33 18.33 -4.94
N ILE A 261 -24.28 17.62 -5.39
CA ILE A 261 -22.92 17.78 -4.88
C ILE A 261 -22.09 18.41 -6.01
N GLY A 262 -21.59 19.63 -5.80
CA GLY A 262 -20.79 20.37 -6.78
C GLY A 262 -19.39 19.78 -7.01
N VAL A 263 -19.28 18.44 -7.09
CA VAL A 263 -18.03 17.72 -7.33
C VAL A 263 -17.65 17.84 -8.81
N THR A 264 -16.43 18.27 -9.06
CA THR A 264 -15.87 18.36 -10.40
C THR A 264 -15.10 17.11 -10.77
N MET A 265 -14.95 16.84 -12.08
CA MET A 265 -14.08 15.77 -12.57
C MET A 265 -12.65 15.92 -12.05
N LYS A 266 -12.16 17.14 -11.88
CA LYS A 266 -10.85 17.44 -11.29
C LYS A 266 -10.74 16.91 -9.86
N GLU A 267 -11.78 17.08 -9.06
CA GLU A 267 -11.83 16.59 -7.67
C GLU A 267 -11.94 15.07 -7.62
N ALA A 268 -12.76 14.47 -8.46
CA ALA A 268 -12.85 13.01 -8.58
C ALA A 268 -11.48 12.40 -8.91
N ILE A 269 -10.75 12.96 -9.88
CA ILE A 269 -9.39 12.53 -10.25
C ILE A 269 -8.45 12.75 -9.06
N ARG A 270 -8.42 13.95 -8.50
CA ARG A 270 -7.49 14.33 -7.43
C ARG A 270 -7.64 13.42 -6.21
N TYR A 271 -8.86 13.32 -5.69
CA TYR A 271 -9.12 12.50 -4.49
C TYR A 271 -8.99 11.00 -4.78
N GLY A 272 -9.46 10.55 -5.94
CA GLY A 272 -9.32 9.15 -6.33
C GLY A 272 -7.87 8.73 -6.49
N VAL A 273 -7.09 9.44 -7.28
CA VAL A 273 -5.68 9.10 -7.53
C VAL A 273 -4.85 9.25 -6.25
N ALA A 274 -5.00 10.36 -5.51
CA ALA A 274 -4.24 10.56 -4.27
C ALA A 274 -4.50 9.45 -3.26
N ARG A 275 -5.76 9.04 -3.09
CA ARG A 275 -6.11 7.96 -2.16
C ARG A 275 -5.70 6.59 -2.68
N GLY A 276 -5.80 6.33 -3.98
CA GLY A 276 -5.32 5.11 -4.60
C GLY A 276 -3.81 4.91 -4.42
N LEU A 277 -3.02 5.94 -4.64
CA LEU A 277 -1.56 5.92 -4.45
C LEU A 277 -1.19 5.74 -2.98
N PHE A 278 -1.87 6.47 -2.08
CA PHE A 278 -1.63 6.35 -0.64
C PHE A 278 -1.99 4.97 -0.10
N ALA A 279 -3.15 4.43 -0.47
CA ALA A 279 -3.62 3.12 -0.02
C ALA A 279 -2.74 1.96 -0.52
N ASN A 280 -2.15 2.10 -1.69
CA ASN A 280 -1.28 1.07 -2.28
C ASN A 280 0.18 1.18 -1.84
N GLU A 281 0.58 2.28 -1.19
CA GLU A 281 1.98 2.59 -0.84
C GLU A 281 2.94 2.51 -2.06
N ALA A 282 2.41 2.62 -3.29
CA ALA A 282 3.19 2.52 -4.52
C ALA A 282 4.06 3.76 -4.71
N GLY A 283 5.38 3.59 -4.79
CA GLY A 283 6.34 4.69 -4.86
C GLY A 283 6.86 5.16 -3.50
N MET A 284 6.31 4.67 -2.39
CA MET A 284 6.79 5.03 -1.04
C MET A 284 8.01 4.22 -0.59
N GLY A 285 8.31 3.10 -1.26
CA GLY A 285 9.45 2.26 -0.91
C GLY A 285 9.28 1.41 0.34
N SER A 286 8.09 1.31 0.91
CA SER A 286 7.79 0.51 2.09
C SER A 286 7.73 -0.99 1.80
N THR A 287 7.20 -1.38 0.66
CA THR A 287 6.99 -2.77 0.23
C THR A 287 8.29 -3.59 0.06
N PRO A 288 9.40 -3.05 -0.47
CA PRO A 288 10.64 -3.80 -0.68
C PRO A 288 11.29 -4.34 0.58
N HIS A 289 11.12 -3.69 1.72
CA HIS A 289 11.74 -4.09 2.99
C HIS A 289 11.23 -5.44 3.52
N ARG A 290 10.10 -5.91 3.02
CA ARG A 290 9.36 -7.07 3.55
C ARG A 290 9.55 -8.35 2.74
N ARG A 291 10.30 -8.31 1.62
CA ARG A 291 10.44 -9.49 0.75
C ARG A 291 11.67 -10.33 1.07
N ARG A 292 11.43 -11.63 1.14
CA ARG A 292 12.45 -12.69 1.28
C ARG A 292 13.31 -12.82 0.02
N PRO A 293 14.59 -13.23 0.15
CA PRO A 293 15.37 -13.64 -1.01
C PRO A 293 14.66 -14.79 -1.75
N PRO A 294 14.59 -14.76 -3.08
CA PRO A 294 14.08 -15.86 -3.85
C PRO A 294 14.92 -17.12 -3.64
N THR A 295 14.27 -18.26 -3.56
CA THR A 295 14.95 -19.56 -3.64
C THR A 295 15.75 -19.66 -4.95
N ARG A 296 16.77 -20.52 -4.99
CA ARG A 296 17.69 -20.69 -6.15
C ARG A 296 16.93 -20.75 -7.50
N ARG A 297 15.76 -21.40 -7.53
CA ARG A 297 14.90 -21.55 -8.71
C ARG A 297 14.23 -20.25 -9.21
N SER A 298 13.93 -19.30 -8.31
CA SER A 298 13.41 -17.98 -8.69
C SER A 298 14.52 -16.99 -9.05
N ARG A 299 15.76 -17.28 -8.65
CA ARG A 299 16.95 -16.54 -9.05
C ARG A 299 17.25 -16.74 -10.54
N ASP A 300 17.11 -17.97 -11.01
CA ASP A 300 17.35 -18.32 -12.43
C ASP A 300 16.30 -17.68 -13.34
N SER A 301 15.05 -17.56 -12.90
CA SER A 301 14.00 -16.87 -13.66
C SER A 301 14.17 -15.34 -13.65
N SER A 302 14.71 -14.73 -12.60
CA SER A 302 14.99 -13.29 -12.54
C SER A 302 16.26 -12.93 -13.31
N LEU A 303 17.28 -13.80 -13.28
CA LEU A 303 18.51 -13.62 -14.06
C LEU A 303 18.28 -13.85 -15.55
N SER A 304 17.47 -14.81 -15.95
CA SER A 304 17.08 -15.00 -17.34
C SER A 304 16.30 -13.79 -17.89
N TRP A 305 15.61 -13.09 -17.01
CA TRP A 305 14.88 -11.86 -17.36
C TRP A 305 15.79 -10.65 -17.51
N ALA A 306 16.80 -10.51 -16.64
CA ALA A 306 17.81 -9.46 -16.73
C ALA A 306 18.75 -9.62 -17.95
N SER A 307 18.99 -10.87 -18.36
CA SER A 307 19.82 -11.18 -19.54
C SER A 307 19.08 -11.06 -20.88
N SER A 308 17.74 -11.06 -20.86
CA SER A 308 16.89 -10.92 -22.07
C SER A 308 16.49 -9.46 -22.38
N SER A 309 16.93 -8.48 -21.60
CA SER A 309 16.80 -7.08 -22.00
C SER A 309 17.89 -6.75 -23.01
N PRO A 310 17.56 -6.20 -24.19
CA PRO A 310 18.56 -5.79 -25.15
C PRO A 310 19.46 -4.72 -24.51
N ARG A 311 20.76 -5.00 -24.49
CA ARG A 311 21.78 -3.99 -24.20
C ARG A 311 21.76 -3.00 -25.34
N SER A 312 21.26 -1.82 -25.10
CA SER A 312 21.47 -0.65 -25.92
C SER A 312 22.28 0.34 -25.16
#